data_a8f2c27231e752310aa8291cdae1a08c
#
_entry.id   a8f2c27231e752310aa8291cdae1a08c
#
_cell.length_a   1.000
_cell.length_b   1.000
_cell.length_c   1.000
_cell.angle_alpha   90.00
_cell.angle_beta   90.00
_cell.angle_gamma   90.00
#
_symmetry.space_group_name_H-M   'P 1'
#
loop_
_entity.id
_entity.type
_entity.pdbx_description
1 polymer ?
#
loop_
_entity_poly.entity_id
_entity_poly.type
_entity_poly.pdbx_seq_one_letter_code
_entity_poly.pdbx_strand_id
1 'polypeptide(L)'
;MKFVSWNVNGFRRCLRHGFLDTFLDLDPDIFGMQDTRLSPKEVKIDLTEYYQYWNFSEEKRYDGAAVFTKIKPLAVYNGIGIPEFDREGRTITLEFLKFYYVNTFAPYAGEQLQRLDFRVMWAQAFRNYVTKLANNKPVIIGGDMSVAHDEIDLAEPEKNKNHAGFTGDERKEFTELLNAGFEDTFRTLHPKDEAY
;
A
#
# COMPACT_ATOMS: atom_id res chain seq x y z
N MET A 1 8.33 16.29 -7.32
CA MET A 1 7.99 14.88 -7.58
C MET A 1 6.63 14.63 -6.98
N LYS A 2 5.68 14.16 -7.77
CA LYS A 2 4.30 13.89 -7.36
C LYS A 2 4.12 12.37 -7.15
N PHE A 3 3.78 11.98 -5.94
CA PHE A 3 3.41 10.61 -5.57
C PHE A 3 1.90 10.53 -5.46
N VAL A 4 1.31 9.49 -6.02
CA VAL A 4 -0.12 9.19 -5.90
C VAL A 4 -0.28 7.75 -5.45
N SER A 5 -1.20 7.51 -4.53
CA SER A 5 -1.58 6.17 -4.07
C SER A 5 -3.08 6.00 -4.20
N TRP A 6 -3.53 4.85 -4.75
CA TRP A 6 -4.94 4.59 -4.96
C TRP A 6 -5.25 3.09 -4.82
N ASN A 7 -6.05 2.74 -3.82
CA ASN A 7 -6.68 1.42 -3.79
C ASN A 7 -7.80 1.38 -4.84
N VAL A 8 -7.54 0.67 -5.94
CA VAL A 8 -8.43 0.65 -7.12
C VAL A 8 -9.58 -0.34 -7.00
N ASN A 9 -9.57 -1.19 -5.97
CA ASN A 9 -10.63 -2.17 -5.69
C ASN A 9 -11.09 -2.90 -6.97
N GLY A 10 -10.11 -3.48 -7.68
CA GLY A 10 -10.32 -4.15 -8.95
C GLY A 10 -10.07 -3.23 -10.15
N PHE A 11 -8.87 -3.28 -10.69
CA PHE A 11 -8.38 -2.39 -11.74
C PHE A 11 -9.20 -2.40 -13.03
N ARG A 12 -9.73 -3.56 -13.46
CA ARG A 12 -10.62 -3.62 -14.65
C ARG A 12 -11.87 -2.75 -14.49
N ARG A 13 -12.44 -2.70 -13.31
CA ARG A 13 -13.59 -1.86 -13.03
C ARG A 13 -13.16 -0.39 -13.08
N CYS A 14 -12.05 -0.07 -12.45
CA CYS A 14 -11.51 1.28 -12.41
C CYS A 14 -11.23 1.82 -13.84
N LEU A 15 -10.63 1.00 -14.72
CA LEU A 15 -10.40 1.34 -16.13
C LEU A 15 -11.70 1.72 -16.86
N ARG A 16 -12.79 0.99 -16.64
CA ARG A 16 -14.07 1.27 -17.27
C ARG A 16 -14.76 2.54 -16.77
N HIS A 17 -14.33 3.06 -15.62
CA HIS A 17 -14.88 4.26 -14.98
C HIS A 17 -13.94 5.47 -15.06
N GLY A 18 -13.08 5.53 -16.07
CA GLY A 18 -12.29 6.72 -16.35
C GLY A 18 -10.93 6.78 -15.64
N PHE A 19 -10.37 5.64 -15.23
CA PHE A 19 -9.04 5.60 -14.63
C PHE A 19 -8.00 6.33 -15.45
N LEU A 20 -7.96 6.11 -16.77
CA LEU A 20 -6.92 6.70 -17.62
C LEU A 20 -7.02 8.23 -17.66
N ASP A 21 -8.22 8.78 -17.76
CA ASP A 21 -8.42 10.22 -17.77
C ASP A 21 -7.94 10.84 -16.44
N THR A 22 -8.37 10.25 -15.31
CA THR A 22 -7.93 10.68 -13.99
C THR A 22 -6.41 10.54 -13.80
N PHE A 23 -5.83 9.44 -14.28
CA PHE A 23 -4.38 9.19 -14.18
C PHE A 23 -3.58 10.23 -14.99
N LEU A 24 -4.02 10.53 -16.21
CA LEU A 24 -3.37 11.52 -17.08
C LEU A 24 -3.52 12.94 -16.52
N ASP A 25 -4.68 13.30 -16.00
CA ASP A 25 -4.92 14.60 -15.34
C ASP A 25 -4.05 14.77 -14.08
N LEU A 26 -3.88 13.70 -13.32
CA LEU A 26 -2.99 13.72 -12.15
C LEU A 26 -1.52 13.86 -12.55
N ASP A 27 -1.12 13.35 -13.69
CA ASP A 27 0.26 13.37 -14.19
C ASP A 27 1.32 13.01 -13.10
N PRO A 28 1.23 11.84 -12.47
CA PRO A 28 2.10 11.48 -11.35
C PRO A 28 3.51 11.13 -11.82
N ASP A 29 4.52 11.42 -10.99
CA ASP A 29 5.86 10.89 -11.20
C ASP A 29 5.95 9.42 -10.79
N ILE A 30 5.26 9.06 -9.69
CA ILE A 30 5.13 7.69 -9.18
C ILE A 30 3.67 7.48 -8.73
N PHE A 31 3.05 6.41 -9.24
CA PHE A 31 1.68 6.03 -8.95
C PHE A 31 1.63 4.60 -8.40
N GLY A 32 1.25 4.45 -7.14
CA GLY A 32 1.04 3.15 -6.49
C GLY A 32 -0.43 2.74 -6.52
N MET A 33 -0.70 1.51 -6.94
CA MET A 33 -2.03 0.92 -6.92
C MET A 33 -2.08 -0.28 -6.00
N GLN A 34 -3.17 -0.42 -5.26
CA GLN A 34 -3.45 -1.54 -4.38
C GLN A 34 -4.74 -2.22 -4.82
N ASP A 35 -4.86 -3.49 -4.49
CA ASP A 35 -6.06 -4.32 -4.77
C ASP A 35 -6.41 -4.36 -6.27
N THR A 36 -5.42 -4.66 -7.10
CA THR A 36 -5.57 -4.65 -8.57
C THR A 36 -6.43 -5.77 -9.11
N ARG A 37 -6.48 -6.93 -8.44
CA ARG A 37 -7.24 -8.13 -8.79
C ARG A 37 -7.03 -8.61 -10.22
N LEU A 38 -5.81 -8.47 -10.73
CA LEU A 38 -5.43 -8.90 -12.07
C LEU A 38 -4.56 -10.16 -12.04
N SER A 39 -4.49 -10.80 -13.17
CA SER A 39 -3.47 -11.80 -13.48
C SER A 39 -2.55 -11.30 -14.62
N PRO A 40 -1.34 -11.87 -14.77
CA PRO A 40 -0.36 -11.38 -15.75
C PRO A 40 -0.90 -11.28 -17.21
N LYS A 41 -1.84 -12.17 -17.58
CA LYS A 41 -2.43 -12.21 -18.94
C LYS A 41 -3.44 -11.09 -19.20
N GLU A 42 -3.84 -10.35 -18.17
CA GLU A 42 -4.93 -9.38 -18.22
C GLU A 42 -4.44 -7.93 -18.28
N VAL A 43 -3.14 -7.73 -18.10
CA VAL A 43 -2.53 -6.39 -18.18
C VAL A 43 -2.44 -5.96 -19.64
N LYS A 44 -3.26 -4.98 -20.01
CA LYS A 44 -3.24 -4.32 -21.32
C LYS A 44 -3.47 -2.82 -21.12
N ILE A 45 -2.40 -2.12 -20.76
CA ILE A 45 -2.42 -0.66 -20.65
C ILE A 45 -1.28 -0.11 -21.48
N ASP A 46 -1.60 0.78 -22.38
CA ASP A 46 -0.64 1.54 -23.16
C ASP A 46 -0.40 2.91 -22.50
N LEU A 47 0.67 2.98 -21.73
CA LEU A 47 1.20 4.19 -21.11
C LEU A 47 2.70 4.21 -21.36
N THR A 48 3.08 4.59 -22.59
CA THR A 48 4.46 4.50 -23.09
C THR A 48 5.48 5.34 -22.30
N GLU A 49 5.02 6.38 -21.62
CA GLU A 49 5.86 7.25 -20.78
C GLU A 49 6.12 6.70 -19.37
N TYR A 50 5.49 5.57 -19.02
CA TYR A 50 5.60 4.98 -17.69
C TYR A 50 6.19 3.57 -17.73
N TYR A 51 7.18 3.33 -16.90
CA TYR A 51 7.58 1.99 -16.50
C TYR A 51 6.51 1.41 -15.59
N GLN A 52 6.06 0.19 -15.87
CA GLN A 52 4.97 -0.47 -15.16
C GLN A 52 5.48 -1.73 -14.47
N TYR A 53 5.27 -1.82 -13.17
CA TYR A 53 5.65 -2.95 -12.35
C TYR A 53 4.43 -3.51 -11.66
N TRP A 54 4.29 -4.83 -11.72
CA TRP A 54 3.13 -5.55 -11.23
C TRP A 54 3.56 -6.66 -10.29
N ASN A 55 2.85 -6.81 -9.19
CA ASN A 55 2.92 -7.97 -8.30
C ASN A 55 1.53 -8.57 -8.20
N PHE A 56 1.41 -9.83 -8.60
CA PHE A 56 0.14 -10.52 -8.69
C PHE A 56 0.00 -11.48 -7.51
N SER A 57 -1.23 -11.63 -7.01
CA SER A 57 -1.55 -12.70 -6.08
C SER A 57 -1.47 -14.06 -6.79
N GLU A 58 -1.03 -15.09 -6.06
CA GLU A 58 -1.13 -16.49 -6.50
C GLU A 58 -2.60 -16.91 -6.63
N GLU A 59 -3.47 -16.35 -5.79
CA GLU A 59 -4.91 -16.55 -5.88
C GLU A 59 -5.53 -15.62 -6.92
N LYS A 60 -6.24 -16.21 -7.88
CA LYS A 60 -6.82 -15.46 -9.00
C LYS A 60 -7.87 -14.46 -8.52
N ARG A 61 -7.78 -13.23 -9.03
CA ARG A 61 -8.73 -12.13 -8.77
C ARG A 61 -8.75 -11.66 -7.32
N TYR A 62 -7.67 -11.91 -6.61
CA TYR A 62 -7.48 -11.48 -5.25
C TYR A 62 -6.30 -10.52 -5.19
N ASP A 63 -6.39 -9.50 -4.35
CA ASP A 63 -5.30 -8.60 -4.01
C ASP A 63 -4.43 -8.13 -5.21
N GLY A 64 -3.12 -8.09 -5.02
CA GLY A 64 -2.16 -7.64 -6.02
C GLY A 64 -1.92 -6.14 -5.98
N ALA A 65 -0.73 -5.73 -6.38
CA ALA A 65 -0.30 -4.34 -6.40
C ALA A 65 0.34 -3.98 -7.74
N ALA A 66 0.40 -2.68 -8.06
CA ALA A 66 1.16 -2.19 -9.18
C ALA A 66 1.80 -0.84 -8.87
N VAL A 67 2.89 -0.53 -9.57
CA VAL A 67 3.50 0.81 -9.54
C VAL A 67 3.82 1.25 -10.95
N PHE A 68 3.37 2.45 -11.30
CA PHE A 68 3.73 3.13 -12.54
C PHE A 68 4.65 4.30 -12.21
N THR A 69 5.71 4.48 -12.96
CA THR A 69 6.69 5.54 -12.71
C THR A 69 7.30 6.07 -13.99
N LYS A 70 7.48 7.39 -14.08
CA LYS A 70 8.23 8.04 -15.17
C LYS A 70 9.74 7.80 -15.05
N ILE A 71 10.21 7.45 -13.86
CA ILE A 71 11.63 7.30 -13.56
C ILE A 71 11.98 5.82 -13.49
N LYS A 72 12.93 5.37 -14.30
CA LYS A 72 13.40 3.98 -14.26
C LYS A 72 14.09 3.69 -12.92
N PRO A 73 13.61 2.73 -12.11
CA PRO A 73 14.27 2.33 -10.88
C PRO A 73 15.56 1.56 -11.16
N LEU A 74 16.46 1.54 -10.19
CA LEU A 74 17.69 0.74 -10.20
C LEU A 74 17.38 -0.74 -10.03
N ALA A 75 16.40 -1.05 -9.17
CA ALA A 75 15.95 -2.41 -8.89
C ALA A 75 14.46 -2.41 -8.49
N VAL A 76 13.83 -3.57 -8.63
CA VAL A 76 12.43 -3.82 -8.26
C VAL A 76 12.37 -5.09 -7.45
N TYR A 77 11.68 -5.04 -6.32
CA TYR A 77 11.49 -6.19 -5.44
C TYR A 77 9.98 -6.39 -5.22
N ASN A 78 9.53 -7.62 -5.43
CA ASN A 78 8.16 -8.03 -5.15
C ASN A 78 8.12 -8.76 -3.81
N GLY A 79 7.17 -8.35 -2.95
CA GLY A 79 7.04 -8.89 -1.60
C GLY A 79 8.01 -8.26 -0.59
N ILE A 80 8.03 -8.86 0.61
CA ILE A 80 8.90 -8.47 1.73
C ILE A 80 9.96 -9.55 2.05
N GLY A 81 10.04 -10.60 1.21
CA GLY A 81 10.98 -11.70 1.34
C GLY A 81 10.50 -12.83 2.27
N ILE A 82 9.21 -12.91 2.57
CA ILE A 82 8.59 -13.95 3.38
C ILE A 82 7.48 -14.60 2.53
N PRO A 83 7.68 -15.85 2.05
CA PRO A 83 6.75 -16.49 1.11
C PRO A 83 5.29 -16.53 1.57
N GLU A 84 5.05 -16.70 2.86
CA GLU A 84 3.70 -16.71 3.43
C GLU A 84 2.95 -15.40 3.19
N PHE A 85 3.65 -14.27 3.29
CA PHE A 85 3.09 -12.93 3.10
C PHE A 85 3.12 -12.48 1.63
N ASP A 86 4.06 -13.02 0.85
CA ASP A 86 4.32 -12.56 -0.51
C ASP A 86 3.35 -13.17 -1.54
N ARG A 87 2.67 -14.27 -1.20
CA ARG A 87 1.70 -14.97 -2.08
C ARG A 87 0.52 -14.10 -2.50
N GLU A 88 0.17 -13.12 -1.69
CA GLU A 88 -0.96 -12.21 -1.97
C GLU A 88 -0.58 -11.03 -2.87
N GLY A 89 0.71 -10.88 -3.25
CA GLY A 89 1.18 -9.87 -4.20
C GLY A 89 1.03 -8.42 -3.71
N ARG A 90 1.06 -8.19 -2.39
CA ARG A 90 0.67 -6.93 -1.74
C ARG A 90 1.71 -5.83 -1.77
N THR A 91 2.98 -6.16 -1.97
CA THR A 91 4.08 -5.19 -1.81
C THR A 91 4.98 -5.17 -3.03
N ILE A 92 5.29 -3.96 -3.51
CA ILE A 92 6.31 -3.68 -4.53
C ILE A 92 7.24 -2.61 -3.99
N THR A 93 8.54 -2.88 -4.02
CA THR A 93 9.56 -1.90 -3.69
C THR A 93 10.33 -1.50 -4.94
N LEU A 94 10.39 -0.20 -5.22
CA LEU A 94 11.23 0.37 -6.26
C LEU A 94 12.45 1.03 -5.60
N GLU A 95 13.65 0.61 -5.99
CA GLU A 95 14.88 1.27 -5.57
C GLU A 95 15.25 2.37 -6.54
N PHE A 96 15.33 3.61 -6.06
CA PHE A 96 15.88 4.74 -6.79
C PHE A 96 17.26 5.13 -6.24
N LEU A 97 17.94 6.04 -6.93
CA LEU A 97 19.28 6.46 -6.53
C LEU A 97 19.34 7.02 -5.09
N LYS A 98 18.33 7.80 -4.71
CA LYS A 98 18.31 8.54 -3.44
C LYS A 98 17.31 8.02 -2.40
N PHE A 99 16.37 7.14 -2.77
CA PHE A 99 15.33 6.63 -1.88
C PHE A 99 14.76 5.30 -2.37
N TYR A 100 14.02 4.64 -1.50
CA TYR A 100 13.12 3.54 -1.85
C TYR A 100 11.67 4.05 -1.86
N TYR A 101 10.88 3.58 -2.83
CA TYR A 101 9.44 3.71 -2.81
C TYR A 101 8.82 2.34 -2.58
N VAL A 102 8.06 2.18 -1.51
CA VAL A 102 7.38 0.94 -1.15
C VAL A 102 5.88 1.15 -1.29
N ASN A 103 5.28 0.53 -2.30
CA ASN A 103 3.83 0.46 -2.46
C ASN A 103 3.32 -0.80 -1.77
N THR A 104 2.36 -0.65 -0.86
CA THR A 104 1.85 -1.80 -0.10
C THR A 104 0.35 -1.75 0.10
N PHE A 105 -0.23 -2.94 0.32
CA PHE A 105 -1.62 -3.14 0.70
C PHE A 105 -1.68 -4.09 1.89
N ALA A 106 -1.98 -3.57 3.07
CA ALA A 106 -2.02 -4.37 4.28
C ALA A 106 -3.13 -5.44 4.23
N PRO A 107 -2.90 -6.66 4.73
CA PRO A 107 -3.93 -7.69 4.77
C PRO A 107 -5.14 -7.26 5.59
N TYR A 108 -6.33 -7.55 5.11
CA TYR A 108 -7.57 -7.36 5.86
C TYR A 108 -7.69 -8.40 6.98
N ALA A 109 -8.01 -7.96 8.18
CA ALA A 109 -8.15 -8.84 9.35
C ALA A 109 -9.39 -9.77 9.29
N GLY A 110 -10.33 -9.48 8.39
CA GLY A 110 -11.59 -10.21 8.23
C GLY A 110 -12.72 -9.63 9.07
N GLU A 111 -13.97 -9.78 8.62
CA GLU A 111 -15.16 -9.21 9.32
C GLU A 111 -15.29 -9.70 10.77
N GLN A 112 -14.91 -10.94 11.03
CA GLN A 112 -14.91 -11.55 12.36
C GLN A 112 -13.51 -11.68 12.97
N LEU A 113 -12.56 -10.90 12.46
CA LEU A 113 -11.15 -10.88 12.87
C LEU A 113 -10.41 -12.21 12.72
N GLN A 114 -10.92 -13.10 11.86
CA GLN A 114 -10.38 -14.47 11.67
C GLN A 114 -8.97 -14.48 11.09
N ARG A 115 -8.49 -13.34 10.56
CA ARG A 115 -7.13 -13.16 10.05
C ARG A 115 -6.32 -12.13 10.84
N LEU A 116 -6.78 -11.73 12.04
CA LEU A 116 -6.11 -10.70 12.84
C LEU A 116 -4.66 -11.09 13.17
N ASP A 117 -4.42 -12.32 13.59
CA ASP A 117 -3.06 -12.81 13.89
C ASP A 117 -2.15 -12.72 12.66
N PHE A 118 -2.64 -13.13 11.48
CA PHE A 118 -1.91 -13.00 10.23
C PHE A 118 -1.60 -11.53 9.91
N ARG A 119 -2.58 -10.64 10.10
CA ARG A 119 -2.44 -9.20 9.88
C ARG A 119 -1.37 -8.58 10.79
N VAL A 120 -1.36 -8.97 12.08
CA VAL A 120 -0.37 -8.50 13.07
C VAL A 120 1.03 -9.02 12.73
N MET A 121 1.17 -10.32 12.45
CA MET A 121 2.46 -10.90 12.03
C MET A 121 2.99 -10.25 10.75
N TRP A 122 2.11 -10.00 9.78
CA TRP A 122 2.49 -9.28 8.56
C TRP A 122 2.99 -7.87 8.89
N ALA A 123 2.31 -7.12 9.77
CA ALA A 123 2.70 -5.76 10.13
C ALA A 123 4.09 -5.71 10.77
N GLN A 124 4.39 -6.66 11.66
CA GLN A 124 5.71 -6.79 12.28
C GLN A 124 6.80 -7.10 11.24
N ALA A 125 6.52 -8.01 10.34
CA ALA A 125 7.42 -8.37 9.26
C ALA A 125 7.64 -7.20 8.29
N PHE A 126 6.58 -6.49 7.92
CA PHE A 126 6.65 -5.29 7.08
C PHE A 126 7.47 -4.18 7.73
N ARG A 127 7.24 -3.88 9.01
CA ARG A 127 8.05 -2.92 9.78
C ARG A 127 9.53 -3.28 9.74
N ASN A 128 9.88 -4.54 10.00
CA ASN A 128 11.27 -5.00 9.95
C ASN A 128 11.87 -4.84 8.55
N TYR A 129 11.10 -5.13 7.52
CA TYR A 129 11.52 -4.98 6.12
C TYR A 129 11.82 -3.52 5.77
N VAL A 130 10.88 -2.60 6.03
CA VAL A 130 11.09 -1.18 5.68
C VAL A 130 12.16 -0.51 6.54
N THR A 131 12.29 -0.90 7.81
CA THR A 131 13.39 -0.44 8.69
C THR A 131 14.76 -0.88 8.14
N LYS A 132 14.86 -2.11 7.66
CA LYS A 132 16.10 -2.59 7.02
C LYS A 132 16.44 -1.78 5.75
N LEU A 133 15.46 -1.40 4.95
CA LEU A 133 15.67 -0.52 3.80
C LEU A 133 16.13 0.87 4.24
N ALA A 134 15.50 1.42 5.29
CA ALA A 134 15.79 2.75 5.83
C ALA A 134 17.22 2.90 6.35
N ASN A 135 17.89 1.80 6.74
CA ASN A 135 19.31 1.81 7.10
C ASN A 135 20.24 2.17 5.91
N ASN A 136 19.77 2.06 4.68
CA ASN A 136 20.56 2.34 3.49
C ASN A 136 20.19 3.66 2.82
N LYS A 137 18.89 3.94 2.67
CA LYS A 137 18.36 5.14 2.00
C LYS A 137 17.00 5.51 2.61
N PRO A 138 16.57 6.77 2.51
CA PRO A 138 15.21 7.17 2.86
C PRO A 138 14.15 6.28 2.21
N VAL A 139 13.10 5.96 2.93
CA VAL A 139 12.00 5.12 2.45
C VAL A 139 10.72 5.95 2.43
N ILE A 140 10.04 5.95 1.30
CA ILE A 140 8.69 6.50 1.13
C ILE A 140 7.74 5.32 1.03
N ILE A 141 6.84 5.20 1.99
CA ILE A 141 5.80 4.18 2.00
C ILE A 141 4.52 4.83 1.47
N GLY A 142 3.98 4.29 0.38
CA GLY A 142 2.66 4.64 -0.13
C GLY A 142 1.78 3.39 -0.15
N GLY A 143 0.47 3.56 0.05
CA GLY A 143 -0.41 2.41 -0.04
C GLY A 143 -1.62 2.50 0.88
N ASP A 144 -2.31 1.38 0.99
CA ASP A 144 -3.44 1.19 1.87
C ASP A 144 -3.00 0.36 3.09
N MET A 145 -2.88 1.01 4.23
CA MET A 145 -2.47 0.37 5.48
C MET A 145 -3.62 -0.36 6.17
N SER A 146 -4.85 -0.20 5.67
CA SER A 146 -6.08 -0.82 6.20
C SER A 146 -6.22 -0.68 7.71
N VAL A 147 -5.88 0.49 8.23
CA VAL A 147 -6.03 0.84 9.65
C VAL A 147 -6.25 2.33 9.83
N ALA A 148 -7.24 2.70 10.62
CA ALA A 148 -7.36 4.02 11.21
C ALA A 148 -6.51 4.04 12.48
N HIS A 149 -5.55 4.97 12.57
CA HIS A 149 -4.65 5.02 13.72
C HIS A 149 -5.34 5.62 14.93
N ASP A 150 -6.00 6.75 14.75
CA ASP A 150 -6.72 7.46 15.79
C ASP A 150 -8.22 7.60 15.47
N GLU A 151 -9.01 8.01 16.45
CA GLU A 151 -10.46 8.20 16.27
C GLU A 151 -10.78 9.25 15.21
N ILE A 152 -9.91 10.24 15.04
CA ILE A 152 -10.04 11.30 14.03
C ILE A 152 -9.88 10.79 12.59
N ASP A 153 -9.34 9.57 12.41
CA ASP A 153 -9.16 8.92 11.12
C ASP A 153 -10.38 8.11 10.67
N LEU A 154 -11.50 8.17 11.42
CA LEU A 154 -12.65 7.31 11.21
C LEU A 154 -13.97 8.05 11.45
N ALA A 155 -14.94 7.94 10.52
CA ALA A 155 -16.21 8.63 10.60
C ALA A 155 -17.05 8.28 11.84
N GLU A 156 -17.03 7.00 12.26
CA GLU A 156 -17.84 6.49 13.38
C GLU A 156 -16.99 5.61 14.30
N PRO A 157 -16.01 6.18 15.05
CA PRO A 157 -15.04 5.40 15.82
C PRO A 157 -15.68 4.47 16.86
N GLU A 158 -16.73 4.93 17.56
CA GLU A 158 -17.41 4.13 18.58
C GLU A 158 -18.08 2.88 18.00
N LYS A 159 -18.63 2.96 16.78
CA LYS A 159 -19.26 1.81 16.11
C LYS A 159 -18.24 0.82 15.57
N ASN A 160 -17.02 1.29 15.28
CA ASN A 160 -15.97 0.49 14.68
C ASN A 160 -14.96 -0.07 15.70
N LYS A 161 -15.15 0.23 16.98
CA LYS A 161 -14.32 -0.34 18.05
C LYS A 161 -14.25 -1.86 17.95
N ASN A 162 -13.04 -2.40 17.93
CA ASN A 162 -12.75 -3.82 17.78
C ASN A 162 -13.22 -4.46 16.44
N HIS A 163 -13.53 -3.67 15.43
CA HIS A 163 -13.70 -4.16 14.06
C HIS A 163 -12.38 -4.10 13.30
N ALA A 164 -12.28 -4.87 12.20
CA ALA A 164 -11.12 -4.85 11.32
C ALA A 164 -10.82 -3.42 10.84
N GLY A 165 -9.54 -3.04 10.88
CA GLY A 165 -9.07 -1.68 10.61
C GLY A 165 -9.13 -0.73 11.81
N PHE A 166 -9.71 -1.15 12.96
CA PHE A 166 -9.73 -0.33 14.17
C PHE A 166 -9.61 -1.15 15.47
N THR A 167 -8.96 -2.31 15.40
CA THR A 167 -8.61 -3.08 16.60
C THR A 167 -7.42 -2.45 17.33
N GLY A 168 -7.30 -2.70 18.63
CA GLY A 168 -6.16 -2.25 19.42
C GLY A 168 -4.83 -2.79 18.88
N ASP A 169 -4.83 -4.02 18.38
CA ASP A 169 -3.62 -4.67 17.86
C ASP A 169 -3.17 -4.03 16.53
N GLU A 170 -4.09 -3.76 15.59
CA GLU A 170 -3.76 -3.10 14.32
C GLU A 170 -3.22 -1.67 14.56
N ARG A 171 -3.89 -0.91 15.42
CA ARG A 171 -3.47 0.46 15.80
C ARG A 171 -2.10 0.45 16.48
N LYS A 172 -1.86 -0.50 17.38
CA LYS A 172 -0.57 -0.68 18.03
C LYS A 172 0.55 -0.94 17.02
N GLU A 173 0.34 -1.83 16.06
CA GLU A 173 1.35 -2.12 15.04
C GLU A 173 1.65 -0.91 14.15
N PHE A 174 0.65 -0.05 13.87
CA PHE A 174 0.88 1.20 13.17
C PHE A 174 1.69 2.18 14.04
N THR A 175 1.38 2.30 15.34
CA THR A 175 2.20 3.06 16.31
C THR A 175 3.65 2.57 16.32
N GLU A 176 3.87 1.25 16.33
CA GLU A 176 5.22 0.67 16.31
C GLU A 176 5.95 0.95 14.99
N LEU A 177 5.25 1.08 13.87
CA LEU A 177 5.85 1.52 12.60
C LEU A 177 6.35 2.98 12.73
N LEU A 178 5.55 3.87 13.30
CA LEU A 178 5.96 5.26 13.54
C LEU A 178 7.14 5.33 14.53
N ASN A 179 7.11 4.56 15.62
CA ASN A 179 8.19 4.48 16.60
C ASN A 179 9.51 3.96 15.97
N ALA A 180 9.44 3.21 14.88
CA ALA A 180 10.62 2.75 14.15
C ALA A 180 11.29 3.85 13.29
N GLY A 181 10.79 5.10 13.35
CA GLY A 181 11.35 6.27 12.69
C GLY A 181 10.64 6.69 11.42
N PHE A 182 9.44 6.16 11.17
CA PHE A 182 8.57 6.61 10.09
C PHE A 182 7.62 7.72 10.58
N GLU A 183 7.12 8.50 9.65
CA GLU A 183 6.26 9.63 9.91
C GLU A 183 4.99 9.55 9.06
N ASP A 184 3.83 9.70 9.69
CA ASP A 184 2.59 9.94 8.98
C ASP A 184 2.57 11.38 8.48
N THR A 185 2.82 11.55 7.21
CA THR A 185 2.95 12.88 6.60
C THR A 185 1.63 13.65 6.58
N PHE A 186 0.48 12.94 6.48
CA PHE A 186 -0.81 13.60 6.56
C PHE A 186 -1.05 14.13 7.98
N ARG A 187 -0.85 13.32 8.99
CA ARG A 187 -1.05 13.73 10.39
C ARG A 187 -0.06 14.79 10.86
N THR A 188 1.15 14.77 10.34
CA THR A 188 2.13 15.84 10.60
C THR A 188 1.69 17.18 10.06
N LEU A 189 1.11 17.21 8.86
CA LEU A 189 0.66 18.45 8.19
C LEU A 189 -0.75 18.85 8.65
N HIS A 190 -1.59 17.89 9.01
CA HIS A 190 -3.01 18.03 9.33
C HIS A 190 -3.37 17.34 10.66
N PRO A 191 -2.78 17.76 11.79
CA PRO A 191 -2.88 17.02 13.06
C PRO A 191 -4.27 17.00 13.67
N LYS A 192 -5.19 17.86 13.21
CA LYS A 192 -6.55 18.00 13.73
C LYS A 192 -7.66 17.88 12.69
N ASP A 193 -7.29 17.64 11.44
CA ASP A 193 -8.27 17.56 10.37
C ASP A 193 -8.95 16.17 10.42
N GLU A 194 -10.28 16.15 10.50
CA GLU A 194 -11.03 14.92 10.31
C GLU A 194 -10.90 14.49 8.86
N ALA A 195 -10.40 13.28 8.63
CA ALA A 195 -10.20 12.74 7.29
C ALA A 195 -10.39 11.22 7.30
N TYR A 196 -11.34 10.73 6.51
CA TYR A 196 -11.70 9.34 6.36
C TYR A 196 -12.32 9.05 4.99
#